data_7a1f08324b2256cbaab8f988e711ddd0
#
_entry.id   7a1f08324b2256cbaab8f988e711ddd0
#
_cell.length_a   1.000
_cell.length_b   1.000
_cell.length_c   1.000
_cell.angle_alpha   90.00
_cell.angle_beta   90.00
_cell.angle_gamma   90.00
#
_symmetry.space_group_name_H-M   'P 1'
#
loop_
_entity.id
_entity.type
_entity.pdbx_description
1 polymer ?
#
loop_
_entity_poly.entity_id
_entity_poly.type
_entity_poly.pdbx_seq_one_letter_code
_entity_poly.pdbx_strand_id
1 'polypeptide(L)'
;LEQYVKPFRMALKAKPAMVMTAFNAIDRKPISGNKELLRDLLRDKEGFDGTVISDWGSIGQLEEQGVAADMDEAAVQAIEAGVDIDMMSPAYMFRLEELVKNGQIPESFIDESAFRVLMMKNQLGLFENPFAGLGKSGKLTLHNRTKAYQMASESCVLLKNEEVLPLCQKQKVIWAG
;
A
#
# COMPACT_ATOMS: atom_id res chain seq x y z
N LEU A 1 -21.15 4.36 -0.98
CA LEU A 1 -20.46 3.44 -1.92
C LEU A 1 -20.20 4.11 -3.27
N GLU A 2 -21.20 4.77 -3.88
CA GLU A 2 -21.05 5.35 -5.23
C GLU A 2 -19.86 6.33 -5.38
N GLN A 3 -19.61 7.18 -4.39
CA GLN A 3 -18.54 8.17 -4.48
C GLN A 3 -17.15 7.55 -4.27
N TYR A 4 -17.02 6.60 -3.35
CA TYR A 4 -15.72 6.02 -2.97
C TYR A 4 -15.34 4.80 -3.79
N VAL A 5 -16.29 3.93 -4.14
CA VAL A 5 -16.02 2.70 -4.89
C VAL A 5 -15.90 2.94 -6.40
N LYS A 6 -16.60 3.96 -6.93
CA LYS A 6 -16.57 4.26 -8.37
C LYS A 6 -15.17 4.47 -8.97
N PRO A 7 -14.27 5.24 -8.35
CA PRO A 7 -12.89 5.38 -8.84
C PRO A 7 -12.15 4.05 -8.89
N PHE A 8 -12.33 3.19 -7.87
CA PHE A 8 -11.72 1.85 -7.86
C PHE A 8 -12.26 0.97 -8.98
N ARG A 9 -13.58 0.94 -9.20
CA ARG A 9 -14.19 0.24 -10.35
C ARG A 9 -13.62 0.67 -11.68
N MET A 10 -13.37 1.97 -11.84
CA MET A 10 -12.76 2.49 -13.07
C MET A 10 -11.29 2.07 -13.19
N ALA A 11 -10.54 2.09 -12.09
CA ALA A 11 -9.15 1.66 -12.05
C ALA A 11 -9.01 0.14 -12.33
N LEU A 12 -9.92 -0.69 -11.82
CA LEU A 12 -9.92 -2.13 -12.06
C LEU A 12 -10.06 -2.50 -13.55
N LYS A 13 -10.68 -1.64 -14.37
CA LYS A 13 -10.73 -1.84 -15.82
C LYS A 13 -9.35 -1.82 -16.49
N ALA A 14 -8.38 -1.16 -15.88
CA ALA A 14 -6.98 -1.17 -16.33
C ALA A 14 -6.22 -2.43 -15.90
N LYS A 15 -6.88 -3.36 -15.19
CA LYS A 15 -6.32 -4.62 -14.69
C LYS A 15 -5.03 -4.42 -13.86
N PRO A 16 -5.08 -3.63 -12.77
CA PRO A 16 -3.93 -3.48 -11.90
C PRO A 16 -3.55 -4.83 -11.30
N ALA A 17 -2.25 -5.10 -11.16
CA ALA A 17 -1.77 -6.33 -10.54
C ALA A 17 -1.99 -6.35 -9.03
N MET A 18 -2.06 -5.17 -8.40
CA MET A 18 -2.17 -5.03 -6.96
C MET A 18 -3.16 -3.93 -6.58
N VAL A 19 -3.79 -4.12 -5.41
CA VAL A 19 -4.58 -3.10 -4.71
C VAL A 19 -4.01 -2.97 -3.30
N MET A 20 -3.84 -1.73 -2.82
CA MET A 20 -3.38 -1.46 -1.46
C MET A 20 -4.57 -1.09 -0.58
N THR A 21 -4.57 -1.58 0.67
CA THR A 21 -5.53 -1.13 1.67
C THR A 21 -5.18 0.28 2.16
N ALA A 22 -6.04 0.88 2.96
CA ALA A 22 -5.84 2.22 3.50
C ALA A 22 -5.98 2.22 5.03
N PHE A 23 -5.48 3.27 5.68
CA PHE A 23 -5.53 3.40 7.14
C PHE A 23 -6.91 3.72 7.70
N ASN A 24 -7.78 4.28 6.89
CA ASN A 24 -9.10 4.68 7.33
C ASN A 24 -10.05 3.49 7.53
N ALA A 25 -11.15 3.75 8.21
CA ALA A 25 -12.20 2.79 8.47
C ALA A 25 -13.49 3.14 7.70
N ILE A 26 -14.26 2.13 7.35
CA ILE A 26 -15.64 2.24 6.86
C ILE A 26 -16.53 1.54 7.87
N ASP A 27 -17.55 2.23 8.36
CA ASP A 27 -18.49 1.72 9.36
C ASP A 27 -17.79 1.11 10.59
N ARG A 28 -16.75 1.80 11.08
CA ARG A 28 -15.87 1.40 12.20
C ARG A 28 -15.00 0.16 11.94
N LYS A 29 -14.96 -0.34 10.71
CA LYS A 29 -14.08 -1.45 10.31
C LYS A 29 -12.91 -0.88 9.53
N PRO A 30 -11.67 -0.93 10.05
CA PRO A 30 -10.48 -0.58 9.29
C PRO A 30 -10.36 -1.40 8.01
N ILE A 31 -9.90 -0.78 6.93
CA ILE A 31 -9.90 -1.43 5.60
C ILE A 31 -9.10 -2.74 5.62
N SER A 32 -7.96 -2.79 6.31
CA SER A 32 -7.09 -3.98 6.35
C SER A 32 -7.73 -5.20 7.04
N GLY A 33 -8.75 -4.99 7.90
CA GLY A 33 -9.54 -6.06 8.53
C GLY A 33 -10.96 -6.19 7.97
N ASN A 34 -11.30 -5.51 6.88
CA ASN A 34 -12.66 -5.44 6.38
C ASN A 34 -12.94 -6.50 5.30
N LYS A 35 -13.38 -7.68 5.72
CA LYS A 35 -13.73 -8.78 4.84
C LYS A 35 -14.82 -8.42 3.81
N GLU A 36 -15.87 -7.71 4.24
CA GLU A 36 -16.97 -7.31 3.36
C GLU A 36 -16.51 -6.42 2.21
N LEU A 37 -15.48 -5.59 2.48
CA LEU A 37 -14.93 -4.72 1.46
C LEU A 37 -13.92 -5.45 0.56
N LEU A 38 -13.02 -6.25 1.14
CA LEU A 38 -11.90 -6.83 0.40
C LEU A 38 -12.28 -8.17 -0.27
N ARG A 39 -13.04 -9.05 0.42
CA ARG A 39 -13.50 -10.30 -0.21
C ARG A 39 -14.80 -10.08 -0.96
N ASP A 40 -15.88 -9.72 -0.26
CA ASP A 40 -17.21 -9.77 -0.86
C ASP A 40 -17.38 -8.70 -1.94
N LEU A 41 -16.87 -7.48 -1.72
CA LEU A 41 -16.98 -6.42 -2.73
C LEU A 41 -15.84 -6.49 -3.76
N LEU A 42 -14.58 -6.37 -3.33
CA LEU A 42 -13.46 -6.22 -4.26
C LEU A 42 -13.23 -7.51 -5.08
N ARG A 43 -13.16 -8.67 -4.42
CA ARG A 43 -12.89 -9.93 -5.11
C ARG A 43 -14.13 -10.53 -5.77
N ASP A 44 -15.20 -10.75 -5.01
CA ASP A 44 -16.34 -11.52 -5.51
C ASP A 44 -17.22 -10.69 -6.44
N LYS A 45 -17.52 -9.44 -6.07
CA LYS A 45 -18.45 -8.61 -6.86
C LYS A 45 -17.77 -7.86 -7.99
N GLU A 46 -16.59 -7.27 -7.75
CA GLU A 46 -15.85 -6.51 -8.77
C GLU A 46 -14.87 -7.39 -9.57
N GLY A 47 -14.68 -8.65 -9.17
CA GLY A 47 -13.87 -9.64 -9.91
C GLY A 47 -12.36 -9.41 -9.85
N PHE A 48 -11.85 -8.80 -8.77
CA PHE A 48 -10.42 -8.58 -8.63
C PHE A 48 -9.70 -9.87 -8.21
N ASP A 49 -8.86 -10.40 -9.07
CA ASP A 49 -8.07 -11.62 -8.88
C ASP A 49 -6.59 -11.38 -8.51
N GLY A 50 -6.17 -10.11 -8.48
CA GLY A 50 -4.80 -9.71 -8.16
C GLY A 50 -4.47 -9.76 -6.66
N THR A 51 -3.28 -9.27 -6.33
CA THR A 51 -2.74 -9.25 -4.97
C THR A 51 -3.23 -8.05 -4.18
N VAL A 52 -3.66 -8.26 -2.94
CA VAL A 52 -3.96 -7.18 -1.99
C VAL A 52 -2.79 -7.03 -1.01
N ILE A 53 -2.25 -5.83 -0.93
CA ILE A 53 -1.19 -5.48 0.03
C ILE A 53 -1.73 -4.51 1.08
N SER A 54 -1.29 -4.64 2.31
CA SER A 54 -1.61 -3.66 3.35
C SER A 54 -0.89 -2.33 3.10
N ASP A 55 -1.37 -1.24 3.68
CA ASP A 55 -0.57 -0.04 3.83
C ASP A 55 0.48 -0.24 4.95
N TRP A 56 1.43 0.66 5.08
CA TRP A 56 2.55 0.58 6.01
C TRP A 56 2.09 0.37 7.46
N GLY A 57 2.36 -0.81 8.01
CA GLY A 57 1.99 -1.16 9.38
C GLY A 57 0.48 -1.25 9.65
N SER A 58 -0.38 -1.15 8.63
CA SER A 58 -1.83 -1.03 8.85
C SER A 58 -2.49 -2.28 9.43
N ILE A 59 -1.87 -3.46 9.32
CA ILE A 59 -2.37 -4.65 10.02
C ILE A 59 -2.12 -4.50 11.53
N GLY A 60 -0.91 -4.10 11.94
CA GLY A 60 -0.61 -3.85 13.35
C GLY A 60 -1.49 -2.76 13.96
N GLN A 61 -1.87 -1.77 13.17
CA GLN A 61 -2.78 -0.71 13.65
C GLN A 61 -4.20 -1.18 13.99
N LEU A 62 -4.62 -2.38 13.58
CA LEU A 62 -5.90 -2.94 14.03
C LEU A 62 -5.98 -3.06 15.55
N GLU A 63 -4.86 -3.39 16.20
CA GLU A 63 -4.74 -3.39 17.67
C GLU A 63 -4.82 -1.96 18.21
N GLU A 64 -4.05 -1.01 17.66
CA GLU A 64 -4.05 0.40 18.07
C GLU A 64 -5.42 1.06 17.90
N GLN A 65 -6.16 0.68 16.87
CA GLN A 65 -7.52 1.16 16.59
C GLN A 65 -8.60 0.47 17.45
N GLY A 66 -8.20 -0.49 18.30
CA GLY A 66 -9.08 -1.18 19.24
C GLY A 66 -10.07 -2.13 18.60
N VAL A 67 -9.79 -2.63 17.38
CA VAL A 67 -10.62 -3.61 16.69
C VAL A 67 -10.02 -5.02 16.73
N ALA A 68 -8.78 -5.15 17.13
CA ALA A 68 -8.12 -6.41 17.49
C ALA A 68 -7.59 -6.30 18.91
N ALA A 69 -7.64 -7.39 19.68
CA ALA A 69 -7.15 -7.41 21.05
C ALA A 69 -5.63 -7.46 21.13
N ASP A 70 -5.00 -8.06 20.13
CA ASP A 70 -3.57 -8.24 20.01
C ASP A 70 -3.15 -8.44 18.54
N MET A 71 -1.85 -8.66 18.32
CA MET A 71 -1.29 -8.88 16.99
C MET A 71 -1.76 -10.20 16.36
N ASP A 72 -2.11 -11.21 17.14
CA ASP A 72 -2.63 -12.48 16.65
C ASP A 72 -4.00 -12.28 16.03
N GLU A 73 -4.90 -11.62 16.74
CA GLU A 73 -6.23 -11.28 16.22
C GLU A 73 -6.14 -10.33 15.02
N ALA A 74 -5.21 -9.38 15.02
CA ALA A 74 -4.97 -8.49 13.88
C ALA A 74 -4.54 -9.30 12.64
N ALA A 75 -3.64 -10.28 12.78
CA ALA A 75 -3.22 -11.16 11.70
C ALA A 75 -4.38 -12.01 11.17
N VAL A 76 -5.19 -12.58 12.07
CA VAL A 76 -6.40 -13.37 11.72
C VAL A 76 -7.36 -12.51 10.91
N GLN A 77 -7.73 -11.34 11.41
CA GLN A 77 -8.67 -10.44 10.73
C GLN A 77 -8.19 -10.05 9.34
N ALA A 78 -6.89 -9.72 9.20
CA ALA A 78 -6.34 -9.28 7.92
C ALA A 78 -6.27 -10.40 6.88
N ILE A 79 -5.80 -11.63 7.26
CA ILE A 79 -5.72 -12.75 6.32
C ILE A 79 -7.13 -13.23 5.91
N GLU A 80 -8.07 -13.25 6.84
CA GLU A 80 -9.47 -13.57 6.56
C GLU A 80 -10.14 -12.52 5.68
N ALA A 81 -9.78 -11.25 5.85
CA ALA A 81 -10.23 -10.18 4.98
C ALA A 81 -9.66 -10.30 3.55
N GLY A 82 -8.59 -11.07 3.36
CA GLY A 82 -7.99 -11.31 2.04
C GLY A 82 -6.84 -10.38 1.70
N VAL A 83 -6.16 -9.84 2.70
CA VAL A 83 -4.87 -9.16 2.53
C VAL A 83 -3.79 -10.22 2.34
N ASP A 84 -3.10 -10.18 1.21
CA ASP A 84 -2.12 -11.20 0.82
C ASP A 84 -0.70 -10.86 1.28
N ILE A 85 -0.37 -9.58 1.39
CA ILE A 85 0.96 -9.10 1.78
C ILE A 85 0.83 -8.11 2.93
N ASP A 86 1.54 -8.37 4.01
CA ASP A 86 1.72 -7.47 5.14
C ASP A 86 2.89 -6.51 4.86
N MET A 87 2.59 -5.22 4.76
CA MET A 87 3.62 -4.20 4.58
C MET A 87 4.09 -3.69 5.95
N MET A 88 5.25 -4.18 6.39
CA MET A 88 6.03 -3.68 7.52
C MET A 88 5.40 -3.85 8.91
N SER A 89 4.24 -4.45 9.06
CA SER A 89 3.85 -4.92 10.39
C SER A 89 4.48 -6.30 10.66
N PRO A 90 4.69 -6.68 11.93
CA PRO A 90 5.24 -8.00 12.26
C PRO A 90 4.18 -9.11 12.25
N ALA A 91 2.94 -8.82 11.86
CA ALA A 91 1.81 -9.71 12.04
C ALA A 91 1.98 -11.02 11.25
N TYR A 92 2.15 -10.94 9.93
CA TYR A 92 2.22 -12.16 9.12
C TYR A 92 3.50 -12.95 9.36
N MET A 93 4.64 -12.26 9.41
CA MET A 93 5.95 -12.90 9.53
C MET A 93 6.12 -13.71 10.82
N PHE A 94 5.55 -13.23 11.93
CA PHE A 94 5.79 -13.84 13.24
C PHE A 94 4.58 -14.56 13.82
N ARG A 95 3.39 -14.45 13.22
CA ARG A 95 2.17 -14.98 13.82
C ARG A 95 1.49 -16.07 12.99
N LEU A 96 1.48 -15.95 11.64
CA LEU A 96 0.68 -16.86 10.81
C LEU A 96 1.03 -18.34 10.99
N GLU A 97 2.31 -18.69 11.14
CA GLU A 97 2.73 -20.08 11.29
C GLU A 97 2.10 -20.72 12.54
N GLU A 98 2.17 -20.03 13.68
CA GLU A 98 1.59 -20.53 14.94
C GLU A 98 0.06 -20.54 14.91
N LEU A 99 -0.56 -19.55 14.29
CA LEU A 99 -2.02 -19.47 14.15
C LEU A 99 -2.57 -20.63 13.30
N VAL A 100 -1.85 -21.04 12.25
CA VAL A 100 -2.20 -22.22 11.45
C VAL A 100 -1.98 -23.51 12.27
N LYS A 101 -0.83 -23.66 12.94
CA LYS A 101 -0.55 -24.84 13.77
C LYS A 101 -1.58 -25.06 14.88
N ASN A 102 -2.06 -23.97 15.46
CA ASN A 102 -3.07 -23.99 16.51
C ASN A 102 -4.51 -24.09 15.99
N GLY A 103 -4.69 -24.18 14.66
CA GLY A 103 -6.00 -24.31 14.02
C GLY A 103 -6.87 -23.06 14.08
N GLN A 104 -6.30 -21.89 14.38
CA GLN A 104 -7.02 -20.62 14.39
C GLN A 104 -7.26 -20.09 12.97
N ILE A 105 -6.36 -20.40 12.06
CA ILE A 105 -6.46 -20.05 10.63
C ILE A 105 -6.33 -21.32 9.80
N PRO A 106 -7.25 -21.58 8.84
CA PRO A 106 -7.06 -22.61 7.84
C PRO A 106 -5.84 -22.33 6.97
N GLU A 107 -4.98 -23.34 6.73
CA GLU A 107 -3.81 -23.22 5.84
C GLU A 107 -4.19 -22.74 4.44
N SER A 108 -5.41 -23.02 3.99
CA SER A 108 -5.92 -22.56 2.69
C SER A 108 -5.88 -21.05 2.48
N PHE A 109 -5.96 -20.22 3.53
CA PHE A 109 -5.79 -18.77 3.39
C PHE A 109 -4.35 -18.38 3.08
N ILE A 110 -3.39 -19.13 3.62
CA ILE A 110 -1.97 -18.94 3.30
C ILE A 110 -1.72 -19.36 1.84
N ASP A 111 -2.25 -20.52 1.44
CA ASP A 111 -2.13 -21.02 0.06
C ASP A 111 -2.72 -20.04 -0.96
N GLU A 112 -3.90 -19.50 -0.68
CA GLU A 112 -4.52 -18.48 -1.54
C GLU A 112 -3.64 -17.25 -1.71
N SER A 113 -3.13 -16.72 -0.61
CA SER A 113 -2.29 -15.51 -0.63
C SER A 113 -0.96 -15.76 -1.33
N ALA A 114 -0.30 -16.88 -1.00
CA ALA A 114 0.93 -17.29 -1.66
C ALA A 114 0.73 -17.49 -3.17
N PHE A 115 -0.37 -18.14 -3.57
CA PHE A 115 -0.71 -18.35 -4.98
C PHE A 115 -0.84 -17.02 -5.74
N ARG A 116 -1.55 -16.02 -5.19
CA ARG A 116 -1.69 -14.71 -5.84
C ARG A 116 -0.35 -14.00 -6.01
N VAL A 117 0.50 -14.04 -4.98
CA VAL A 117 1.84 -13.46 -5.04
C VAL A 117 2.72 -14.17 -6.06
N LEU A 118 2.69 -15.51 -6.11
CA LEU A 118 3.44 -16.30 -7.08
C LEU A 118 2.94 -16.05 -8.51
N MET A 119 1.62 -15.97 -8.71
CA MET A 119 1.03 -15.65 -10.01
C MET A 119 1.46 -14.27 -10.51
N MET A 120 1.47 -13.26 -9.63
CA MET A 120 1.98 -11.93 -9.98
C MET A 120 3.46 -11.97 -10.39
N LYS A 121 4.31 -12.70 -9.63
CA LYS A 121 5.73 -12.88 -10.00
C LYS A 121 5.89 -13.59 -11.35
N ASN A 122 5.07 -14.59 -11.61
CA ASN A 122 5.06 -15.30 -12.89
C ASN A 122 4.66 -14.38 -14.06
N GLN A 123 3.60 -13.59 -13.89
CA GLN A 123 3.16 -12.61 -14.90
C GLN A 123 4.21 -11.56 -15.22
N LEU A 124 5.03 -11.20 -14.23
CA LEU A 124 6.16 -10.29 -14.39
C LEU A 124 7.40 -10.97 -15.01
N GLY A 125 7.38 -12.29 -15.27
CA GLY A 125 8.50 -13.04 -15.81
C GLY A 125 9.69 -13.18 -14.85
N LEU A 126 9.44 -13.05 -13.54
CA LEU A 126 10.52 -13.03 -12.54
C LEU A 126 11.10 -14.41 -12.28
N PHE A 127 10.40 -15.49 -12.63
CA PHE A 127 10.94 -16.85 -12.53
C PHE A 127 11.92 -17.13 -13.67
N GLU A 128 11.69 -16.60 -14.86
CA GLU A 128 12.57 -16.74 -16.02
C GLU A 128 13.74 -15.75 -15.98
N ASN A 129 13.48 -14.54 -15.50
CA ASN A 129 14.48 -13.48 -15.41
C ASN A 129 14.28 -12.60 -14.16
N PRO A 130 14.76 -13.03 -12.98
CA PRO A 130 14.61 -12.28 -11.74
C PRO A 130 15.34 -10.92 -11.75
N PHE A 131 16.28 -10.75 -12.68
CA PHE A 131 17.05 -9.52 -12.85
C PHE A 131 16.57 -8.65 -14.02
N ALA A 132 15.32 -8.83 -14.46
CA ALA A 132 14.73 -8.04 -15.53
C ALA A 132 14.83 -6.54 -15.20
N GLY A 133 15.46 -5.78 -16.10
CA GLY A 133 15.67 -4.35 -15.90
C GLY A 133 16.95 -3.95 -15.18
N LEU A 134 17.72 -4.89 -14.64
CA LEU A 134 19.02 -4.58 -14.04
C LEU A 134 19.96 -3.95 -15.09
N GLY A 135 20.59 -2.85 -14.76
CA GLY A 135 21.45 -2.11 -15.71
C GLY A 135 20.71 -1.20 -16.70
N LYS A 136 19.39 -1.22 -16.73
CA LYS A 136 18.56 -0.29 -17.52
C LYS A 136 18.14 0.91 -16.67
N SER A 137 19.12 1.65 -16.10
CA SER A 137 18.78 2.91 -15.45
C SER A 137 18.31 3.91 -16.50
N GLY A 138 17.07 4.38 -16.37
CA GLY A 138 16.59 5.49 -17.18
C GLY A 138 17.46 6.72 -16.91
N LYS A 139 18.14 7.25 -17.93
CA LYS A 139 18.88 8.51 -17.79
C LYS A 139 17.85 9.61 -17.50
N LEU A 140 18.06 10.34 -16.42
CA LEU A 140 17.26 11.51 -16.11
C LEU A 140 17.49 12.55 -17.22
N THR A 141 16.52 12.75 -18.08
CA THR A 141 16.65 13.70 -19.20
C THR A 141 16.64 15.13 -18.67
N LEU A 142 17.23 16.07 -19.43
CA LEU A 142 17.16 17.49 -19.10
C LEU A 142 15.71 17.98 -18.96
N HIS A 143 14.82 17.46 -19.81
CA HIS A 143 13.37 17.75 -19.74
C HIS A 143 12.78 17.32 -18.39
N ASN A 144 13.05 16.11 -17.91
CA ASN A 144 12.55 15.63 -16.63
C ASN A 144 13.09 16.47 -15.46
N ARG A 145 14.36 16.86 -15.50
CA ARG A 145 14.96 17.73 -14.48
C ARG A 145 14.30 19.11 -14.46
N THR A 146 14.05 19.71 -15.64
CA THR A 146 13.36 21.00 -15.74
C THR A 146 11.94 20.91 -15.18
N LYS A 147 11.20 19.84 -15.50
CA LYS A 147 9.85 19.64 -14.97
C LYS A 147 9.87 19.43 -13.46
N ALA A 148 10.80 18.63 -12.93
CA ALA A 148 10.95 18.43 -11.49
C ALA A 148 11.25 19.75 -10.77
N TYR A 149 12.16 20.56 -11.32
CA TYR A 149 12.47 21.88 -10.79
C TYR A 149 11.25 22.81 -10.79
N GLN A 150 10.53 22.87 -11.90
CA GLN A 150 9.31 23.69 -12.03
C GLN A 150 8.28 23.27 -10.98
N MET A 151 7.97 21.98 -10.87
CA MET A 151 7.01 21.46 -9.89
C MET A 151 7.44 21.77 -8.46
N ALA A 152 8.73 21.56 -8.13
CA ALA A 152 9.24 21.87 -6.81
C ALA A 152 9.13 23.37 -6.47
N SER A 153 9.44 24.24 -7.44
CA SER A 153 9.33 25.69 -7.26
C SER A 153 7.89 26.15 -7.07
N GLU A 154 6.97 25.61 -7.85
CA GLU A 154 5.53 25.96 -7.79
C GLU A 154 4.82 25.35 -6.57
N SER A 155 5.40 24.30 -5.94
CA SER A 155 4.83 23.69 -4.73
C SER A 155 5.11 24.49 -3.45
N CYS A 156 6.04 25.44 -3.49
CA CYS A 156 6.36 26.27 -2.32
C CYS A 156 5.25 27.27 -2.04
N VAL A 157 4.73 27.27 -0.81
CA VAL A 157 3.70 28.19 -0.35
C VAL A 157 4.30 29.16 0.66
N LEU A 158 4.26 30.47 0.36
CA LEU A 158 4.71 31.51 1.27
C LEU A 158 3.62 31.80 2.32
N LEU A 159 3.76 31.20 3.50
CA LEU A 159 2.77 31.35 4.57
C LEU A 159 2.87 32.71 5.30
N LYS A 160 4.07 33.27 5.42
CA LYS A 160 4.33 34.53 6.07
C LYS A 160 5.59 35.16 5.50
N ASN A 161 5.59 36.47 5.27
CA ASN A 161 6.76 37.24 4.89
C ASN A 161 6.72 38.61 5.60
N GLU A 162 7.71 38.88 6.42
CA GLU A 162 7.91 40.15 7.12
C GLU A 162 9.00 40.97 6.42
N GLU A 163 8.84 41.20 5.13
CA GLU A 163 9.75 41.95 4.25
C GLU A 163 11.16 41.35 4.10
N VAL A 164 11.30 40.04 4.42
CA VAL A 164 12.57 39.31 4.24
C VAL A 164 12.76 38.86 2.80
N LEU A 165 11.67 38.50 2.13
CA LEU A 165 11.68 38.04 0.74
C LEU A 165 11.08 39.13 -0.19
N PRO A 166 11.63 39.28 -1.41
CA PRO A 166 12.74 38.55 -2.01
C PRO A 166 14.10 38.91 -1.41
N LEU A 167 15.02 37.92 -1.34
CA LEU A 167 16.38 38.17 -0.84
C LEU A 167 17.14 39.10 -1.79
N CYS A 168 17.84 40.08 -1.21
CA CYS A 168 18.73 40.93 -2.00
C CYS A 168 20.05 40.23 -2.31
N GLN A 169 20.65 40.50 -3.49
CA GLN A 169 21.91 39.86 -3.93
C GLN A 169 23.08 40.01 -2.96
N LYS A 170 23.03 41.00 -2.05
CA LYS A 170 24.10 41.26 -1.08
C LYS A 170 23.85 40.65 0.31
N GLN A 171 22.72 40.00 0.53
CA GLN A 171 22.42 39.34 1.80
C GLN A 171 23.24 38.07 1.97
N LYS A 172 23.79 37.90 3.19
CA LYS A 172 24.40 36.62 3.58
C LYS A 172 23.29 35.68 4.02
N VAL A 173 23.23 34.52 3.38
CA VAL A 173 22.25 33.46 3.69
C VAL A 173 23.00 32.29 4.31
N ILE A 174 22.51 31.81 5.43
CA ILE A 174 22.99 30.60 6.10
C ILE A 174 21.94 29.48 5.82
N TRP A 175 22.40 28.39 5.25
CA TRP A 175 21.58 27.21 5.10
C TRP A 175 21.73 26.35 6.36
N ALA A 176 20.60 26.04 7.00
CA ALA A 176 20.54 25.15 8.16
C ALA A 176 19.49 24.07 7.93
N GLY A 177 19.82 22.81 8.22
CA GLY A 177 18.94 21.67 8.07
C GLY A 177 19.50 20.44 8.75
#